data_086cece8ebab4f7f81a16d59390b8658
#
_entry.id   086cece8ebab4f7f81a16d59390b8658
#
_cell.length_a   1.000
_cell.length_b   1.000
_cell.length_c   1.000
_cell.angle_alpha   90.00
_cell.angle_beta   90.00
_cell.angle_gamma   90.00
#
_symmetry.space_group_name_H-M   'P 1'
#
loop_
_entity.id
_entity.type
_entity.pdbx_description
1 polymer ?
#
loop_
_entity_poly.entity_id
_entity_poly.type
_entity_poly.pdbx_seq_one_letter_code
_entity_poly.pdbx_strand_id
1 'polypeptide(L)'
;ATTYDGISEEAKTNGSRPLVIYEKWTGKSRMVNDALNSLSARGVVYDTLSYGILEGRGIDTTMVKMMDTTRVNTAFVVSESEAFVSDVLRNLHLAKGHNSKLEISLYGLPKWRNFEVVELTYLHELNTHLSLQYNIDYTNPEVIRFINEFRHHFNTDPNQYAFQGYDIMSYCLSLLDQYGRGFPAHLDGEEKSLFQSNIRFEKADNGSGFTNKGVRNILYSENWVIKSWE
;
A
#
# COMPACT_ATOMS: atom_id res chain seq x y z
N ALA A 1 -0.43 10.50 1.93
CA ALA A 1 0.51 10.06 0.87
C ALA A 1 -0.03 8.83 0.14
N THR A 2 0.36 8.61 -1.10
CA THR A 2 0.07 7.40 -1.88
C THR A 2 1.33 6.55 -2.02
N THR A 3 1.20 5.31 -2.51
CA THR A 3 2.35 4.47 -2.87
C THR A 3 3.39 5.24 -3.71
N TYR A 4 2.94 6.00 -4.70
CA TYR A 4 3.84 6.78 -5.58
C TYR A 4 4.53 7.93 -4.87
N ASP A 5 3.88 8.55 -3.90
CA ASP A 5 4.47 9.62 -3.09
C ASP A 5 5.56 9.04 -2.18
N GLY A 6 5.28 7.89 -1.53
CA GLY A 6 6.27 7.18 -0.72
C GLY A 6 7.50 6.77 -1.53
N ILE A 7 7.33 6.17 -2.71
CA ILE A 7 8.44 5.81 -3.61
C ILE A 7 9.24 7.05 -4.02
N SER A 8 8.56 8.18 -4.34
CA SER A 8 9.23 9.42 -4.74
C SER A 8 10.04 10.03 -3.61
N GLU A 9 9.51 10.02 -2.40
CA GLU A 9 10.20 10.52 -1.21
C GLU A 9 11.42 9.67 -0.85
N GLU A 10 11.25 8.35 -0.87
CA GLU A 10 12.32 7.42 -0.57
C GLU A 10 13.43 7.49 -1.62
N ALA A 11 13.08 7.57 -2.91
CA ALA A 11 14.05 7.75 -3.99
C ALA A 11 14.87 9.04 -3.85
N LYS A 12 14.25 10.14 -3.43
CA LYS A 12 14.93 11.42 -3.18
C LYS A 12 15.84 11.33 -1.94
N THR A 13 15.35 10.74 -0.87
CA THR A 13 16.08 10.63 0.41
C THR A 13 17.30 9.72 0.26
N ASN A 14 17.14 8.57 -0.36
CA ASN A 14 18.20 7.57 -0.54
C ASN A 14 19.09 7.85 -1.75
N GLY A 15 18.70 8.77 -2.63
CA GLY A 15 19.38 9.02 -3.90
C GLY A 15 19.41 7.77 -4.80
N SER A 16 18.44 6.88 -4.63
CA SER A 16 18.34 5.61 -5.35
C SER A 16 17.40 5.72 -6.56
N ARG A 17 17.61 4.81 -7.52
CA ARG A 17 16.67 4.62 -8.64
C ARG A 17 15.77 3.45 -8.29
N PRO A 18 14.46 3.66 -8.10
CA PRO A 18 13.55 2.56 -7.84
C PRO A 18 13.57 1.52 -8.96
N LEU A 19 13.56 0.24 -8.58
CA LEU A 19 13.45 -0.88 -9.50
C LEU A 19 11.98 -1.25 -9.66
N VAL A 20 11.39 -0.98 -10.83
CA VAL A 20 10.01 -1.34 -11.15
C VAL A 20 9.97 -2.73 -11.78
N ILE A 21 9.31 -3.67 -11.10
CA ILE A 21 9.23 -5.08 -11.50
C ILE A 21 7.81 -5.40 -11.96
N TYR A 22 7.66 -6.00 -13.13
CA TYR A 22 6.37 -6.41 -13.65
C TYR A 22 6.48 -7.66 -14.53
N GLU A 23 5.35 -8.35 -14.71
CA GLU A 23 5.30 -9.54 -15.54
C GLU A 23 5.46 -9.16 -17.03
N LYS A 24 6.30 -9.87 -17.75
CA LYS A 24 6.70 -9.57 -19.16
C LYS A 24 5.50 -9.37 -20.09
N TRP A 25 4.44 -10.18 -19.92
CA TRP A 25 3.24 -10.13 -20.74
C TRP A 25 2.36 -8.90 -20.45
N THR A 26 2.52 -8.30 -19.27
CA THR A 26 1.74 -7.14 -18.82
C THR A 26 2.43 -5.79 -19.08
N GLY A 27 3.63 -5.78 -19.67
CA GLY A 27 4.41 -4.56 -19.90
C GLY A 27 3.70 -3.49 -20.73
N LYS A 28 2.66 -3.86 -21.50
CA LYS A 28 1.78 -2.93 -22.24
C LYS A 28 0.40 -2.76 -21.57
N SER A 29 0.19 -3.33 -20.39
CA SER A 29 -1.07 -3.18 -19.66
C SER A 29 -1.26 -1.73 -19.19
N ARG A 30 -2.52 -1.31 -19.10
CA ARG A 30 -2.87 0.01 -18.56
C ARG A 30 -2.27 0.22 -17.17
N MET A 31 -2.34 -0.78 -16.31
CA MET A 31 -1.84 -0.73 -14.93
C MET A 31 -0.34 -0.42 -14.87
N VAL A 32 0.48 -1.11 -15.66
CA VAL A 32 1.93 -0.85 -15.71
C VAL A 32 2.21 0.53 -16.29
N ASN A 33 1.54 0.92 -17.37
CA ASN A 33 1.72 2.23 -17.98
C ASN A 33 1.31 3.36 -17.02
N ASP A 34 0.19 3.22 -16.31
CA ASP A 34 -0.27 4.21 -15.33
C ASP A 34 0.73 4.33 -14.17
N ALA A 35 1.31 3.21 -13.71
CA ALA A 35 2.35 3.19 -12.68
C ALA A 35 3.61 3.93 -13.12
N LEU A 36 4.14 3.61 -14.31
CA LEU A 36 5.34 4.25 -14.86
C LEU A 36 5.12 5.75 -15.12
N ASN A 37 3.97 6.12 -15.68
CA ASN A 37 3.60 7.52 -15.90
C ASN A 37 3.46 8.29 -14.58
N SER A 38 2.90 7.66 -13.55
CA SER A 38 2.75 8.28 -12.22
C SER A 38 4.10 8.56 -11.55
N LEU A 39 5.09 7.68 -11.70
CA LEU A 39 6.46 7.90 -11.23
C LEU A 39 7.16 8.98 -12.05
N SER A 40 7.04 8.93 -13.38
CA SER A 40 7.63 9.93 -14.29
C SER A 40 7.07 11.34 -14.03
N ALA A 41 5.77 11.46 -13.79
CA ALA A 41 5.12 12.74 -13.47
C ALA A 41 5.64 13.36 -12.15
N ARG A 42 6.17 12.53 -11.23
CA ARG A 42 6.81 12.97 -9.98
C ARG A 42 8.31 13.22 -10.12
N GLY A 43 8.85 13.11 -11.34
CA GLY A 43 10.27 13.28 -11.62
C GLY A 43 11.16 12.14 -11.11
N VAL A 44 10.58 10.97 -10.82
CA VAL A 44 11.33 9.79 -10.36
C VAL A 44 11.99 9.13 -11.57
N VAL A 45 13.31 8.98 -11.51
CA VAL A 45 14.09 8.18 -12.47
C VAL A 45 14.17 6.75 -11.94
N TYR A 46 13.71 5.79 -12.70
CA TYR A 46 13.61 4.38 -12.30
C TYR A 46 14.25 3.44 -13.30
N ASP A 47 14.60 2.25 -12.84
CA ASP A 47 14.99 1.12 -13.68
C ASP A 47 13.84 0.12 -13.76
N THR A 48 13.80 -0.71 -14.81
CA THR A 48 12.73 -1.70 -14.99
C THR A 48 13.28 -3.10 -15.14
N LEU A 49 12.59 -4.07 -14.55
CA LEU A 49 12.83 -5.49 -14.71
C LEU A 49 11.53 -6.19 -15.08
N SER A 50 11.47 -6.79 -16.25
CA SER A 50 10.31 -7.60 -16.67
C SER A 50 10.73 -9.02 -16.98
N TYR A 51 9.98 -10.00 -16.45
CA TYR A 51 10.23 -11.41 -16.72
C TYR A 51 8.96 -12.25 -16.57
N GLY A 52 8.98 -13.49 -17.04
CA GLY A 52 7.94 -14.47 -16.80
C GLY A 52 8.40 -15.52 -15.78
N ILE A 53 7.49 -16.09 -14.98
CA ILE A 53 7.80 -17.08 -13.94
C ILE A 53 8.63 -18.23 -14.48
N LEU A 54 8.35 -18.72 -15.70
CA LEU A 54 9.09 -19.84 -16.32
C LEU A 54 10.50 -19.44 -16.79
N GLU A 55 10.79 -18.15 -16.92
CA GLU A 55 12.09 -17.60 -17.31
C GLU A 55 12.95 -17.25 -16.08
N GLY A 56 12.45 -17.48 -14.88
CA GLY A 56 13.00 -16.97 -13.61
C GLY A 56 14.31 -17.59 -13.12
N ARG A 57 15.01 -18.41 -13.88
CA ARG A 57 16.33 -18.92 -13.48
C ARG A 57 17.36 -17.76 -13.47
N GLY A 58 17.94 -17.49 -12.29
CA GLY A 58 18.96 -16.44 -12.13
C GLY A 58 18.41 -15.01 -12.08
N ILE A 59 17.09 -14.84 -11.88
CA ILE A 59 16.48 -13.52 -11.67
C ILE A 59 16.98 -12.89 -10.38
N ASP A 60 17.11 -13.66 -9.30
CA ASP A 60 17.75 -13.26 -8.04
C ASP A 60 19.13 -12.63 -8.27
N THR A 61 19.99 -13.28 -9.05
CA THR A 61 21.31 -12.76 -9.41
C THR A 61 21.23 -11.49 -10.27
N THR A 62 20.23 -11.39 -11.15
CA THR A 62 19.99 -10.18 -11.93
C THR A 62 19.56 -9.03 -11.04
N MET A 63 18.66 -9.28 -10.08
CA MET A 63 18.22 -8.29 -9.08
C MET A 63 19.41 -7.77 -8.26
N VAL A 64 20.29 -8.66 -7.77
CA VAL A 64 21.50 -8.26 -7.04
C VAL A 64 22.38 -7.30 -7.86
N LYS A 65 22.54 -7.54 -9.17
CA LYS A 65 23.33 -6.68 -10.05
C LYS A 65 22.71 -5.31 -10.30
N MET A 66 21.37 -5.19 -10.16
CA MET A 66 20.63 -3.95 -10.35
C MET A 66 20.48 -3.14 -9.06
N MET A 67 20.88 -3.71 -7.92
CA MET A 67 20.74 -3.10 -6.61
C MET A 67 22.09 -2.67 -6.04
N ASP A 68 22.06 -1.64 -5.17
CA ASP A 68 23.22 -1.05 -4.51
C ASP A 68 23.31 -1.55 -3.06
N THR A 69 24.49 -1.99 -2.64
CA THR A 69 24.74 -2.50 -1.28
C THR A 69 25.09 -1.40 -0.26
N THR A 70 25.16 -0.16 -0.71
CA THR A 70 25.55 1.00 0.15
C THR A 70 24.35 1.85 0.56
N ARG A 71 23.16 1.53 0.05
CA ARG A 71 21.92 2.27 0.31
C ARG A 71 20.70 1.35 0.29
N VAL A 72 19.59 1.84 0.82
CA VAL A 72 18.29 1.15 0.70
C VAL A 72 17.83 1.17 -0.75
N ASN A 73 17.45 0.02 -1.27
CA ASN A 73 16.93 -0.14 -2.62
C ASN A 73 15.42 -0.14 -2.61
N THR A 74 14.81 0.82 -3.25
CA THR A 74 13.37 0.87 -3.44
C THR A 74 12.97 -0.05 -4.59
N ALA A 75 12.14 -1.04 -4.34
CA ALA A 75 11.55 -1.92 -5.35
C ALA A 75 10.05 -1.71 -5.42
N PHE A 76 9.48 -1.62 -6.63
CA PHE A 76 8.03 -1.51 -6.83
C PHE A 76 7.54 -2.62 -7.75
N VAL A 77 6.70 -3.51 -7.23
CA VAL A 77 6.17 -4.63 -8.00
C VAL A 77 4.75 -4.33 -8.46
N VAL A 78 4.61 -4.18 -9.78
CA VAL A 78 3.34 -3.82 -10.43
C VAL A 78 2.69 -5.08 -11.00
N SER A 79 2.08 -5.88 -10.12
CA SER A 79 1.34 -7.08 -10.51
C SER A 79 0.23 -7.41 -9.51
N GLU A 80 -0.89 -7.88 -10.05
CA GLU A 80 -2.01 -8.45 -9.28
C GLU A 80 -2.06 -9.98 -9.39
N SER A 81 -1.08 -10.60 -10.03
CA SER A 81 -0.91 -12.05 -10.10
C SER A 81 -0.22 -12.56 -8.85
N GLU A 82 -0.92 -13.30 -8.01
CA GLU A 82 -0.37 -13.85 -6.78
C GLU A 82 0.83 -14.76 -7.04
N ALA A 83 0.77 -15.58 -8.08
CA ALA A 83 1.87 -16.46 -8.47
C ALA A 83 3.13 -15.68 -8.86
N PHE A 84 2.98 -14.60 -9.65
CA PHE A 84 4.11 -13.77 -10.04
C PHE A 84 4.67 -13.00 -8.84
N VAL A 85 3.82 -12.44 -7.99
CA VAL A 85 4.25 -11.74 -6.78
C VAL A 85 5.00 -12.67 -5.85
N SER A 86 4.50 -13.88 -5.59
CA SER A 86 5.20 -14.90 -4.78
C SER A 86 6.57 -15.23 -5.35
N ASP A 87 6.70 -15.36 -6.67
CA ASP A 87 7.99 -15.61 -7.32
C ASP A 87 8.95 -14.41 -7.18
N VAL A 88 8.47 -13.18 -7.36
CA VAL A 88 9.28 -11.96 -7.15
C VAL A 88 9.76 -11.86 -5.71
N LEU A 89 8.88 -12.05 -4.73
CA LEU A 89 9.22 -11.98 -3.30
C LEU A 89 10.29 -13.01 -2.94
N ARG A 90 10.13 -14.25 -3.42
CA ARG A 90 11.13 -15.30 -3.25
C ARG A 90 12.48 -14.93 -3.86
N ASN A 91 12.49 -14.37 -5.08
CA ASN A 91 13.75 -13.96 -5.73
C ASN A 91 14.41 -12.76 -5.03
N LEU A 92 13.65 -11.79 -4.50
CA LEU A 92 14.17 -10.69 -3.68
C LEU A 92 14.74 -11.19 -2.35
N HIS A 93 14.06 -12.15 -1.70
CA HIS A 93 14.55 -12.80 -0.49
C HIS A 93 15.88 -13.54 -0.76
N LEU A 94 15.98 -14.31 -1.85
CA LEU A 94 17.22 -14.98 -2.25
C LEU A 94 18.33 -13.97 -2.56
N ALA A 95 18.01 -12.85 -3.24
CA ALA A 95 18.96 -11.78 -3.51
C ALA A 95 19.54 -11.19 -2.20
N LYS A 96 18.69 -10.94 -1.21
CA LYS A 96 19.10 -10.52 0.14
C LYS A 96 19.96 -11.59 0.83
N GLY A 97 19.61 -12.87 0.66
CA GLY A 97 20.40 -14.00 1.16
C GLY A 97 21.79 -14.11 0.53
N HIS A 98 21.95 -13.82 -0.76
CA HIS A 98 23.26 -13.78 -1.43
C HIS A 98 24.14 -12.62 -0.97
N ASN A 99 23.55 -11.53 -0.49
CA ASN A 99 24.27 -10.38 0.01
C ASN A 99 23.55 -9.76 1.21
N SER A 100 24.03 -10.09 2.41
CA SER A 100 23.45 -9.64 3.68
C SER A 100 23.50 -8.11 3.91
N LYS A 101 24.24 -7.35 3.08
CA LYS A 101 24.26 -5.88 3.10
C LYS A 101 23.16 -5.26 2.25
N LEU A 102 22.40 -6.08 1.53
CA LEU A 102 21.35 -5.58 0.65
C LEU A 102 20.13 -5.21 1.49
N GLU A 103 19.83 -3.94 1.57
CA GLU A 103 18.61 -3.42 2.18
C GLU A 103 17.58 -3.12 1.09
N ILE A 104 16.35 -3.61 1.30
CA ILE A 104 15.26 -3.48 0.33
C ILE A 104 14.06 -2.88 1.05
N SER A 105 13.45 -1.88 0.42
CA SER A 105 12.14 -1.33 0.74
C SER A 105 11.21 -1.65 -0.43
N LEU A 106 10.23 -2.50 -0.19
CA LEU A 106 9.34 -3.01 -1.23
C LEU A 106 8.00 -2.29 -1.22
N TYR A 107 7.53 -1.91 -2.38
CA TYR A 107 6.20 -1.36 -2.59
C TYR A 107 5.36 -2.32 -3.42
N GLY A 108 4.14 -2.59 -2.95
CA GLY A 108 3.20 -3.47 -3.61
C GLY A 108 1.86 -2.82 -3.91
N LEU A 109 0.95 -3.58 -4.49
CA LEU A 109 -0.42 -3.16 -4.81
C LEU A 109 -1.40 -3.54 -3.69
N PRO A 110 -2.51 -2.81 -3.52
CA PRO A 110 -3.50 -3.07 -2.47
C PRO A 110 -4.04 -4.50 -2.45
N LYS A 111 -4.15 -5.12 -3.62
CA LYS A 111 -4.67 -6.48 -3.78
C LYS A 111 -3.86 -7.54 -3.04
N TRP A 112 -2.56 -7.28 -2.78
CA TRP A 112 -1.70 -8.23 -2.08
C TRP A 112 -2.18 -8.56 -0.67
N ARG A 113 -2.94 -7.66 -0.06
CA ARG A 113 -3.56 -7.90 1.27
C ARG A 113 -4.45 -9.13 1.31
N ASN A 114 -5.00 -9.53 0.15
CA ASN A 114 -5.94 -10.64 0.01
C ASN A 114 -5.29 -11.89 -0.61
N PHE A 115 -3.98 -11.91 -0.76
CA PHE A 115 -3.27 -13.09 -1.26
C PHE A 115 -3.15 -14.14 -0.16
N GLU A 116 -3.35 -15.40 -0.52
CA GLU A 116 -3.37 -16.52 0.42
C GLU A 116 -2.07 -17.33 0.41
N VAL A 117 -1.36 -17.34 -0.74
CA VAL A 117 -0.16 -18.16 -0.96
C VAL A 117 1.14 -17.37 -0.71
N VAL A 118 1.06 -16.05 -0.62
CA VAL A 118 2.22 -15.19 -0.37
C VAL A 118 2.72 -15.39 1.06
N GLU A 119 3.99 -15.74 1.20
CA GLU A 119 4.66 -15.92 2.49
C GLU A 119 4.82 -14.59 3.22
N LEU A 120 4.17 -14.46 4.38
CA LEU A 120 4.24 -13.25 5.22
C LEU A 120 5.67 -12.92 5.64
N THR A 121 6.52 -13.94 5.83
CA THR A 121 7.94 -13.78 6.15
C THR A 121 8.63 -12.86 5.15
N TYR A 122 8.40 -13.07 3.85
CA TYR A 122 9.03 -12.25 2.81
C TYR A 122 8.53 -10.80 2.83
N LEU A 123 7.23 -10.59 3.12
CA LEU A 123 6.69 -9.24 3.24
C LEU A 123 7.37 -8.46 4.37
N HIS A 124 7.60 -9.09 5.52
CA HIS A 124 8.27 -8.48 6.66
C HIS A 124 9.76 -8.23 6.38
N GLU A 125 10.49 -9.22 5.87
CA GLU A 125 11.93 -9.12 5.60
C GLU A 125 12.28 -8.11 4.51
N LEU A 126 11.35 -7.86 3.58
CA LEU A 126 11.52 -6.91 2.49
C LEU A 126 10.96 -5.51 2.82
N ASN A 127 10.54 -5.26 4.06
CA ASN A 127 9.94 -4.00 4.48
C ASN A 127 8.86 -3.54 3.50
N THR A 128 7.80 -4.37 3.37
CA THR A 128 6.78 -4.17 2.33
C THR A 128 5.77 -3.11 2.71
N HIS A 129 5.63 -2.12 1.84
CA HIS A 129 4.69 -1.01 1.92
C HIS A 129 3.46 -1.28 1.06
N LEU A 130 2.27 -1.15 1.65
CA LEU A 130 1.01 -1.21 0.92
C LEU A 130 0.15 0.01 1.27
N SER A 131 -0.47 0.63 0.26
CA SER A 131 -1.49 1.67 0.44
C SER A 131 -2.87 1.06 0.23
N LEU A 132 -3.64 0.92 1.29
CA LEU A 132 -4.91 0.21 1.32
C LEU A 132 -6.08 1.19 1.39
N GLN A 133 -7.26 0.80 0.88
CA GLN A 133 -8.48 1.57 1.07
C GLN A 133 -8.99 1.49 2.51
N TYR A 134 -8.73 0.38 3.19
CA TYR A 134 -9.06 0.17 4.60
C TYR A 134 -8.07 -0.79 5.25
N ASN A 135 -7.82 -0.57 6.54
CA ASN A 135 -7.08 -1.48 7.41
C ASN A 135 -7.53 -1.24 8.85
N ILE A 136 -7.85 -2.29 9.58
CA ILE A 136 -8.30 -2.20 10.98
C ILE A 136 -7.11 -2.51 11.88
N ASP A 137 -6.84 -1.61 12.82
CA ASP A 137 -5.89 -1.87 13.90
C ASP A 137 -6.62 -2.49 15.09
N TYR A 138 -6.58 -3.81 15.19
CA TYR A 138 -7.19 -4.56 16.28
C TYR A 138 -6.49 -4.38 17.63
N THR A 139 -5.38 -3.66 17.69
CA THR A 139 -4.69 -3.32 18.94
C THR A 139 -5.17 -1.99 19.54
N ASN A 140 -5.89 -1.19 18.75
CA ASN A 140 -6.46 0.08 19.17
C ASN A 140 -7.57 -0.14 20.20
N PRO A 141 -7.48 0.46 21.43
CA PRO A 141 -8.47 0.28 22.48
C PRO A 141 -9.90 0.67 22.08
N GLU A 142 -10.06 1.70 21.24
CA GLU A 142 -11.39 2.13 20.76
C GLU A 142 -12.00 1.12 19.79
N VAL A 143 -11.18 0.50 18.94
CA VAL A 143 -11.62 -0.61 18.07
C VAL A 143 -12.04 -1.81 18.90
N ILE A 144 -11.26 -2.16 19.92
CA ILE A 144 -11.59 -3.26 20.85
C ILE A 144 -12.92 -2.97 21.55
N ARG A 145 -13.13 -1.74 22.04
CA ARG A 145 -14.38 -1.31 22.66
C ARG A 145 -15.55 -1.46 21.70
N PHE A 146 -15.43 -0.97 20.48
CA PHE A 146 -16.46 -1.10 19.44
C PHE A 146 -16.81 -2.56 19.16
N ILE A 147 -15.82 -3.45 19.03
CA ILE A 147 -16.05 -4.89 18.82
C ILE A 147 -16.86 -5.49 19.97
N ASN A 148 -16.50 -5.17 21.21
CA ASN A 148 -17.20 -5.71 22.39
C ASN A 148 -18.63 -5.19 22.49
N GLU A 149 -18.88 -3.91 22.23
CA GLU A 149 -20.23 -3.33 22.19
C GLU A 149 -21.05 -3.94 21.06
N PHE A 150 -20.46 -4.11 19.87
CA PHE A 150 -21.14 -4.75 18.74
C PHE A 150 -21.55 -6.19 19.05
N ARG A 151 -20.64 -6.99 19.64
CA ARG A 151 -20.94 -8.36 20.11
C ARG A 151 -22.07 -8.39 21.12
N HIS A 152 -22.09 -7.45 22.06
CA HIS A 152 -23.12 -7.35 23.06
C HIS A 152 -24.51 -7.07 22.48
N HIS A 153 -24.59 -6.20 21.47
CA HIS A 153 -25.84 -5.81 20.84
C HIS A 153 -26.35 -6.79 19.78
N PHE A 154 -25.43 -7.38 19.02
CA PHE A 154 -25.78 -8.16 17.80
C PHE A 154 -25.45 -9.66 17.91
N ASN A 155 -24.84 -10.12 19.00
CA ASN A 155 -24.40 -11.51 19.20
C ASN A 155 -23.54 -12.09 18.07
N THR A 156 -22.77 -11.25 17.39
CA THR A 156 -21.87 -11.61 16.28
C THR A 156 -20.69 -10.64 16.23
N ASP A 157 -19.63 -11.02 15.51
CA ASP A 157 -18.49 -10.13 15.26
C ASP A 157 -18.80 -9.09 14.18
N PRO A 158 -18.32 -7.84 14.33
CA PRO A 158 -18.42 -6.86 13.28
C PRO A 158 -17.55 -7.29 12.08
N ASN A 159 -18.15 -7.32 10.90
CA ASN A 159 -17.43 -7.50 9.66
C ASN A 159 -16.94 -6.14 9.09
N GLN A 160 -16.22 -6.15 7.97
CA GLN A 160 -15.72 -4.92 7.35
C GLN A 160 -16.82 -3.88 7.06
N TYR A 161 -18.05 -4.31 6.77
CA TYR A 161 -19.16 -3.39 6.48
C TYR A 161 -19.73 -2.73 7.74
N ALA A 162 -19.64 -3.41 8.89
CA ALA A 162 -20.01 -2.82 10.17
C ALA A 162 -19.04 -1.70 10.55
N PHE A 163 -17.73 -1.91 10.36
CA PHE A 163 -16.73 -0.86 10.53
C PHE A 163 -16.93 0.28 9.54
N GLN A 164 -17.20 -0.01 8.28
CA GLN A 164 -17.47 1.00 7.27
C GLN A 164 -18.67 1.87 7.62
N GLY A 165 -19.76 1.25 8.05
CA GLY A 165 -20.97 1.96 8.49
C GLY A 165 -20.70 2.87 9.68
N TYR A 166 -19.95 2.37 10.67
CA TYR A 166 -19.53 3.15 11.83
C TYR A 166 -18.66 4.35 11.42
N ASP A 167 -17.67 4.12 10.59
CA ASP A 167 -16.75 5.16 10.10
C ASP A 167 -17.50 6.27 9.34
N ILE A 168 -18.36 5.90 8.40
CA ILE A 168 -19.14 6.87 7.60
C ILE A 168 -20.07 7.68 8.52
N MET A 169 -20.78 7.01 9.43
CA MET A 169 -21.70 7.70 10.32
C MET A 169 -20.95 8.63 11.29
N SER A 170 -19.86 8.16 11.89
CA SER A 170 -19.02 8.97 12.77
C SER A 170 -18.45 10.21 12.07
N TYR A 171 -18.04 10.06 10.81
CA TYR A 171 -17.57 11.17 9.97
C TYR A 171 -18.69 12.17 9.72
N CYS A 172 -19.84 11.71 9.21
CA CYS A 172 -20.98 12.57 8.92
C CYS A 172 -21.51 13.30 10.15
N LEU A 173 -21.64 12.61 11.28
CA LEU A 173 -22.10 13.21 12.53
C LEU A 173 -21.13 14.28 13.04
N SER A 174 -19.82 14.04 12.94
CA SER A 174 -18.83 15.04 13.33
C SER A 174 -18.88 16.31 12.48
N LEU A 175 -19.13 16.18 11.19
CA LEU A 175 -19.29 17.33 10.29
C LEU A 175 -20.61 18.08 10.55
N LEU A 176 -21.68 17.33 10.82
CA LEU A 176 -22.97 17.92 11.19
C LEU A 176 -22.89 18.71 12.51
N ASP A 177 -22.16 18.18 13.48
CA ASP A 177 -21.93 18.85 14.77
C ASP A 177 -21.12 20.15 14.57
N GLN A 178 -20.09 20.11 13.73
CA GLN A 178 -19.18 21.23 13.49
C GLN A 178 -19.77 22.31 12.57
N TYR A 179 -20.44 21.92 11.49
CA TYR A 179 -20.88 22.82 10.41
C TYR A 179 -22.40 22.87 10.20
N GLY A 180 -23.16 22.10 10.96
CA GLY A 180 -24.60 22.00 10.81
C GLY A 180 -25.00 21.49 9.42
N ARG A 181 -26.14 21.94 8.91
CA ARG A 181 -26.66 21.53 7.58
C ARG A 181 -25.78 22.00 6.40
N GLY A 182 -24.84 22.93 6.64
CA GLY A 182 -23.90 23.45 5.64
C GLY A 182 -22.68 22.56 5.41
N PHE A 183 -22.52 21.45 6.14
CA PHE A 183 -21.34 20.58 6.09
C PHE A 183 -20.91 20.13 4.67
N PRO A 184 -21.79 19.97 3.66
CA PRO A 184 -21.34 19.56 2.33
C PRO A 184 -20.37 20.55 1.66
N ALA A 185 -20.41 21.83 2.06
CA ALA A 185 -19.47 22.83 1.56
C ALA A 185 -18.05 22.70 2.16
N HIS A 186 -17.91 21.92 3.23
CA HIS A 186 -16.67 21.73 3.99
C HIS A 186 -16.07 20.31 3.80
N LEU A 187 -16.56 19.54 2.84
CA LEU A 187 -16.05 18.19 2.57
C LEU A 187 -14.66 18.21 1.91
N ASP A 188 -14.35 19.25 1.12
CA ASP A 188 -13.13 19.32 0.35
C ASP A 188 -11.91 19.57 1.25
N GLY A 189 -10.93 18.67 1.19
CA GLY A 189 -9.68 18.78 1.92
C GLY A 189 -9.70 18.36 3.39
N GLU A 190 -10.86 18.11 3.99
CA GLU A 190 -10.95 17.58 5.35
C GLU A 190 -10.50 16.13 5.39
N GLU A 191 -9.42 15.86 6.12
CA GLU A 191 -8.90 14.52 6.35
C GLU A 191 -9.23 14.02 7.75
N LYS A 192 -9.80 12.83 7.85
CA LYS A 192 -10.13 12.18 9.13
C LYS A 192 -9.72 10.72 9.11
N SER A 193 -8.92 10.35 10.09
CA SER A 193 -8.59 8.95 10.36
C SER A 193 -9.66 8.33 11.26
N LEU A 194 -10.23 7.20 10.82
CA LEU A 194 -11.31 6.48 11.49
C LEU A 194 -10.86 5.05 11.84
N PHE A 195 -11.77 4.13 12.17
CA PHE A 195 -11.37 2.78 12.61
C PHE A 195 -10.71 1.96 11.50
N GLN A 196 -11.31 1.92 10.32
CA GLN A 196 -10.74 1.16 9.20
C GLN A 196 -10.27 2.01 8.04
N SER A 197 -10.77 3.24 7.88
CA SER A 197 -10.54 4.08 6.72
C SER A 197 -10.00 5.45 7.08
N ASN A 198 -9.25 6.04 6.15
CA ASN A 198 -9.01 7.47 6.13
C ASN A 198 -9.98 8.10 5.15
N ILE A 199 -10.68 9.13 5.57
CA ILE A 199 -11.59 9.88 4.70
C ILE A 199 -10.91 11.21 4.39
N ARG A 200 -10.68 11.46 3.10
CA ARG A 200 -10.25 12.74 2.53
C ARG A 200 -10.96 12.92 1.21
N PHE A 201 -12.00 13.73 1.22
CA PHE A 201 -12.73 14.04 0.01
C PHE A 201 -12.03 15.11 -0.82
N GLU A 202 -11.99 14.88 -2.13
CA GLU A 202 -11.59 15.88 -3.12
C GLU A 202 -12.72 16.02 -4.14
N LYS A 203 -12.95 17.25 -4.60
CA LYS A 203 -13.93 17.53 -5.64
C LYS A 203 -13.59 16.75 -6.92
N ALA A 204 -14.59 16.11 -7.50
CA ALA A 204 -14.40 15.46 -8.79
C ALA A 204 -14.19 16.50 -9.90
N ASP A 205 -13.32 16.20 -10.86
CA ASP A 205 -12.94 17.11 -11.97
C ASP A 205 -14.11 17.62 -12.80
N ASN A 206 -15.19 16.85 -12.87
CA ASN A 206 -16.42 17.22 -13.56
C ASN A 206 -17.39 18.08 -12.72
N GLY A 207 -17.03 18.44 -11.50
CA GLY A 207 -17.84 19.24 -10.57
C GLY A 207 -19.06 18.51 -9.99
N SER A 208 -19.25 17.22 -10.25
CA SER A 208 -20.45 16.46 -9.87
C SER A 208 -20.22 15.56 -8.64
N GLY A 209 -19.72 16.13 -7.54
CA GLY A 209 -19.56 15.39 -6.29
C GLY A 209 -18.12 15.30 -5.78
N PHE A 210 -17.88 14.36 -4.85
CA PHE A 210 -16.61 14.18 -4.19
C PHE A 210 -16.12 12.74 -4.32
N THR A 211 -14.80 12.57 -4.40
CA THR A 211 -14.15 11.26 -4.38
C THR A 211 -13.30 11.16 -3.13
N ASN A 212 -13.42 10.06 -2.38
CA ASN A 212 -12.51 9.79 -1.27
C ASN A 212 -11.13 9.40 -1.80
N LYS A 213 -10.11 10.17 -1.44
CA LYS A 213 -8.69 9.93 -1.75
C LYS A 213 -7.90 9.46 -0.53
N GLY A 214 -8.55 9.32 0.62
CA GLY A 214 -7.92 8.80 1.83
C GLY A 214 -7.47 7.35 1.64
N VAL A 215 -6.26 7.02 2.11
CA VAL A 215 -5.68 5.68 2.09
C VAL A 215 -5.08 5.35 3.44
N ARG A 216 -5.06 4.06 3.78
CA ARG A 216 -4.34 3.50 4.91
C ARG A 216 -3.02 2.94 4.43
N ASN A 217 -1.94 3.53 4.84
CA ASN A 217 -0.61 3.05 4.52
C ASN A 217 -0.13 2.10 5.61
N ILE A 218 0.28 0.89 5.23
CA ILE A 218 0.83 -0.11 6.13
C ILE A 218 2.22 -0.54 5.69
N LEU A 219 3.08 -0.80 6.67
CA LEU A 219 4.43 -1.32 6.52
C LEU A 219 4.54 -2.65 7.27
N TYR A 220 4.89 -3.70 6.56
CA TYR A 220 5.35 -4.95 7.14
C TYR A 220 6.82 -4.77 7.53
N SER A 221 7.09 -4.53 8.82
CA SER A 221 8.47 -4.29 9.28
C SER A 221 9.17 -5.58 9.70
N GLU A 222 10.50 -5.60 9.68
CA GLU A 222 11.34 -6.75 10.07
C GLU A 222 11.05 -7.28 11.50
N ASN A 223 10.47 -6.46 12.37
CA ASN A 223 10.10 -6.85 13.73
C ASN A 223 8.74 -7.58 13.82
N TRP A 224 8.20 -8.08 12.70
CA TRP A 224 6.88 -8.75 12.64
C TRP A 224 5.71 -7.86 13.10
N VAL A 225 5.88 -6.56 13.01
CA VAL A 225 4.85 -5.59 13.33
C VAL A 225 4.38 -4.91 12.06
N ILE A 226 3.07 -4.83 11.89
CA ILE A 226 2.46 -4.01 10.84
C ILE A 226 2.29 -2.60 11.42
N LYS A 227 2.97 -1.62 10.83
CA LYS A 227 2.92 -0.22 11.25
C LYS A 227 2.17 0.61 10.21
N SER A 228 1.52 1.68 10.66
CA SER A 228 1.10 2.74 9.75
C SER A 228 2.30 3.61 9.36
N TRP A 229 2.35 4.08 8.11
CA TRP A 229 3.32 5.07 7.66
C TRP A 229 2.58 6.23 6.97
N GLU A 230 3.14 7.43 7.05
CA GLU A 230 2.57 8.67 6.50
C GLU A 230 3.23 9.09 5.19
#